data_2cbe1801081656f3d83e6d028febcf6d
#
_entry.id   2cbe1801081656f3d83e6d028febcf6d
#
_cell.length_a   1.000
_cell.length_b   1.000
_cell.length_c   1.000
_cell.angle_alpha   90.00
_cell.angle_beta   90.00
_cell.angle_gamma   90.00
#
_symmetry.space_group_name_H-M   'P 1'
#
loop_
_entity.id
_entity.type
_entity.pdbx_description
1 polymer ?
#
loop_
_entity_poly.entity_id
_entity_poly.type
_entity_poly.pdbx_seq_one_letter_code
_entity_poly.pdbx_strand_id
1 'polypeptide(L)'
;MRKLATIDVVEDVRKHPDADTLDIIIVRGWQIISKSGNFKIGDKAVVFEIDSVFEKDSVVGLSLPADKATRVHTEEKGYVDEAFRIKTIKLRGQISQGYALPVTYFEGKGVNLDAEDLTTELNVLKYDKPESWSGPGAGRANTAGSFPTDYVKKTDQERAQNLKRTIYDHYVKDTPFQVTYKLDGSSETIARLQIGDAPKDYICSRNLALKLDNEEDTSHFLVVGKPILAKMIEMEIEGLALQGELVSPGIQKNFEGVSKPEFYLFNVFSQFGYTYLPPVQAKEFADRLGIKHVPILHHETTLEELFGDGLTENELLAKLLEYAEGPSGLNGKYREGLVYKSLDGQFSFKTISNSYLLKEK
;
A
#
# COMPACT_ATOMS: atom_id res chain seq x y z
N MET A 1 -8.28 2.24 10.46
CA MET A 1 -8.46 3.02 9.20
C MET A 1 -7.19 3.83 9.00
N ARG A 2 -6.69 3.96 7.76
CA ARG A 2 -5.52 4.79 7.49
C ARG A 2 -5.85 6.27 7.74
N LYS A 3 -4.97 6.98 8.44
CA LYS A 3 -5.08 8.44 8.63
C LYS A 3 -4.71 9.12 7.31
N LEU A 4 -5.68 9.73 6.66
CA LEU A 4 -5.49 10.39 5.36
C LEU A 4 -5.37 11.90 5.48
N ALA A 5 -5.87 12.48 6.57
CA ALA A 5 -5.77 13.89 6.90
C ALA A 5 -5.29 14.04 8.35
N THR A 6 -4.19 14.72 8.56
CA THR A 6 -3.59 14.90 9.90
C THR A 6 -3.11 16.31 10.10
N ILE A 7 -3.04 16.75 11.38
CA ILE A 7 -2.36 18.00 11.74
C ILE A 7 -0.92 17.67 12.09
N ASP A 8 0.01 18.23 11.32
CA ASP A 8 1.43 17.96 11.48
C ASP A 8 2.24 19.27 11.47
N VAL A 9 3.46 19.18 11.99
CA VAL A 9 4.39 20.31 12.01
C VAL A 9 5.27 20.29 10.77
N VAL A 10 5.42 21.44 10.14
CA VAL A 10 6.35 21.64 9.01
C VAL A 10 7.78 21.58 9.52
N GLU A 11 8.53 20.54 9.11
CA GLU A 11 9.90 20.25 9.55
C GLU A 11 10.93 21.09 8.77
N ASP A 12 10.67 21.39 7.51
CA ASP A 12 11.58 22.15 6.64
C ASP A 12 10.80 22.91 5.55
N VAL A 13 11.34 24.04 5.12
CA VAL A 13 10.80 24.86 4.03
C VAL A 13 11.95 25.32 3.15
N ARG A 14 11.90 25.02 1.87
CA ARG A 14 12.91 25.39 0.87
C ARG A 14 12.24 26.09 -0.31
N LYS A 15 12.94 27.03 -0.92
CA LYS A 15 12.51 27.59 -2.19
C LYS A 15 12.53 26.55 -3.29
N HIS A 16 11.50 26.55 -4.13
CA HIS A 16 11.49 25.71 -5.31
C HIS A 16 12.56 26.20 -6.31
N PRO A 17 13.47 25.32 -6.82
CA PRO A 17 14.58 25.77 -7.65
C PRO A 17 14.15 26.44 -8.97
N ASP A 18 13.02 26.03 -9.54
CA ASP A 18 12.54 26.45 -10.86
C ASP A 18 11.18 27.17 -10.80
N ALA A 19 10.79 27.71 -9.64
CA ALA A 19 9.51 28.41 -9.47
C ALA A 19 9.48 29.39 -8.30
N ASP A 20 9.48 30.68 -8.57
CA ASP A 20 9.48 31.75 -7.56
C ASP A 20 8.23 31.77 -6.68
N THR A 21 7.11 31.24 -7.17
CA THR A 21 5.82 31.23 -6.47
C THR A 21 5.55 29.98 -5.67
N LEU A 22 6.51 29.06 -5.63
CA LEU A 22 6.38 27.76 -4.95
C LEU A 22 7.49 27.56 -3.92
N ASP A 23 7.14 26.88 -2.84
CA ASP A 23 8.07 26.36 -1.85
C ASP A 23 7.92 24.84 -1.74
N ILE A 24 9.00 24.17 -1.36
CA ILE A 24 9.00 22.76 -1.00
C ILE A 24 8.96 22.69 0.52
N ILE A 25 7.98 22.00 1.07
CA ILE A 25 7.86 21.76 2.49
C ILE A 25 8.08 20.26 2.78
N ILE A 26 8.65 19.96 3.94
CA ILE A 26 8.81 18.60 4.45
C ILE A 26 7.95 18.45 5.70
N VAL A 27 7.10 17.42 5.70
CA VAL A 27 6.22 17.09 6.81
C VAL A 27 6.24 15.57 7.01
N ARG A 28 6.67 15.09 8.17
CA ARG A 28 6.82 13.65 8.46
C ARG A 28 7.64 12.89 7.40
N GLY A 29 8.60 13.57 6.75
CA GLY A 29 9.36 12.98 5.64
C GLY A 29 8.64 12.98 4.28
N TRP A 30 7.40 13.47 4.20
CA TRP A 30 6.72 13.72 2.93
C TRP A 30 7.17 15.05 2.34
N GLN A 31 7.58 15.04 1.08
CA GLN A 31 7.86 16.25 0.32
C GLN A 31 6.59 16.74 -0.37
N ILE A 32 6.17 17.95 -0.06
CA ILE A 32 4.97 18.57 -0.62
C ILE A 32 5.33 19.92 -1.20
N ILE A 33 4.82 20.24 -2.38
CA ILE A 33 4.98 21.55 -2.99
C ILE A 33 3.75 22.40 -2.63
N SER A 34 4.01 23.58 -2.07
CA SER A 34 3.00 24.54 -1.66
C SER A 34 3.26 25.90 -2.30
N LYS A 35 2.26 26.79 -2.25
CA LYS A 35 2.42 28.19 -2.65
C LYS A 35 3.44 28.87 -1.72
N SER A 36 4.33 29.66 -2.31
CA SER A 36 5.37 30.36 -1.55
C SER A 36 4.77 31.26 -0.48
N GLY A 37 5.34 31.18 0.73
CA GLY A 37 4.91 31.96 1.89
C GLY A 37 3.73 31.39 2.67
N ASN A 38 3.14 30.27 2.25
CA ASN A 38 2.06 29.61 3.01
C ASN A 38 2.54 29.03 4.34
N PHE A 39 3.81 28.64 4.44
CA PHE A 39 4.36 27.93 5.60
C PHE A 39 5.74 28.44 5.98
N LYS A 40 6.03 28.32 7.27
CA LYS A 40 7.37 28.46 7.87
C LYS A 40 7.67 27.17 8.66
N ILE A 41 8.94 26.95 8.95
CA ILE A 41 9.37 25.85 9.83
C ILE A 41 8.70 26.02 11.19
N GLY A 42 8.08 24.97 11.72
CA GLY A 42 7.36 24.96 12.97
C GLY A 42 5.86 25.27 12.85
N ASP A 43 5.38 25.72 11.69
CA ASP A 43 3.95 25.93 11.47
C ASP A 43 3.18 24.61 11.49
N LYS A 44 1.93 24.64 11.99
CA LYS A 44 1.00 23.53 11.86
C LYS A 44 0.31 23.56 10.50
N ALA A 45 0.27 22.43 9.84
CA ALA A 45 -0.41 22.20 8.56
C ALA A 45 -1.44 21.08 8.70
N VAL A 46 -2.57 21.21 8.03
CA VAL A 46 -3.43 20.05 7.73
C VAL A 46 -2.87 19.39 6.49
N VAL A 47 -2.37 18.17 6.64
CA VAL A 47 -1.66 17.41 5.61
C VAL A 47 -2.55 16.27 5.12
N PHE A 48 -2.71 16.19 3.82
CA PHE A 48 -3.45 15.13 3.13
C PHE A 48 -2.47 14.21 2.41
N GLU A 49 -2.45 12.95 2.80
CA GLU A 49 -1.58 11.95 2.19
C GLU A 49 -1.99 11.64 0.75
N ILE A 50 -1.07 11.05 -0.01
CA ILE A 50 -1.44 10.46 -1.30
C ILE A 50 -2.52 9.39 -1.10
N ASP A 51 -3.40 9.27 -2.08
CA ASP A 51 -4.64 8.47 -2.08
C ASP A 51 -5.80 9.08 -1.30
N SER A 52 -5.64 10.27 -0.69
CA SER A 52 -6.78 11.07 -0.23
C SER A 52 -7.66 11.49 -1.40
N VAL A 53 -8.98 11.38 -1.22
CA VAL A 53 -9.97 11.82 -2.19
C VAL A 53 -10.92 12.81 -1.53
N PHE A 54 -11.16 13.94 -2.21
CA PHE A 54 -12.09 14.99 -1.78
C PHE A 54 -13.18 15.17 -2.82
N GLU A 55 -14.42 15.25 -2.39
CA GLU A 55 -15.51 15.72 -3.24
C GLU A 55 -15.27 17.21 -3.58
N LYS A 56 -15.63 17.62 -4.80
CA LYS A 56 -15.37 18.98 -5.32
C LYS A 56 -15.91 20.08 -4.41
N ASP A 57 -17.12 19.86 -3.87
CA ASP A 57 -17.81 20.85 -3.03
C ASP A 57 -17.48 20.73 -1.53
N SER A 58 -16.56 19.82 -1.15
CA SER A 58 -16.08 19.73 0.23
C SER A 58 -15.23 20.94 0.61
N VAL A 59 -15.07 21.17 1.91
CA VAL A 59 -14.22 22.27 2.44
C VAL A 59 -12.81 22.23 1.83
N VAL A 60 -12.25 21.03 1.66
CA VAL A 60 -10.93 20.85 1.07
C VAL A 60 -10.99 20.96 -0.46
N GLY A 61 -12.00 20.39 -1.10
CA GLY A 61 -12.19 20.46 -2.55
C GLY A 61 -12.27 21.88 -3.09
N LEU A 62 -12.91 22.78 -2.34
CA LEU A 62 -13.01 24.21 -2.67
C LEU A 62 -11.65 24.95 -2.70
N SER A 63 -10.59 24.37 -2.15
CA SER A 63 -9.22 24.91 -2.23
C SER A 63 -8.49 24.52 -3.52
N LEU A 64 -9.07 23.63 -4.33
CA LEU A 64 -8.49 23.08 -5.55
C LEU A 64 -9.18 23.65 -6.81
N PRO A 65 -8.49 23.71 -7.96
CA PRO A 65 -9.08 24.19 -9.20
C PRO A 65 -10.24 23.27 -9.66
N ALA A 66 -11.45 23.80 -9.72
CA ALA A 66 -12.68 23.04 -10.00
C ALA A 66 -12.64 22.28 -11.35
N ASP A 67 -11.90 22.79 -12.35
CA ASP A 67 -11.71 22.17 -13.66
C ASP A 67 -10.84 20.90 -13.62
N LYS A 68 -10.20 20.60 -12.48
CA LYS A 68 -9.37 19.40 -12.26
C LYS A 68 -10.12 18.26 -11.57
N ALA A 69 -11.36 18.49 -11.15
CA ALA A 69 -12.19 17.43 -10.59
C ALA A 69 -12.49 16.36 -11.66
N THR A 70 -12.42 15.10 -11.26
CA THR A 70 -12.63 13.94 -12.15
C THR A 70 -13.45 12.88 -11.43
N ARG A 71 -13.86 11.84 -12.17
CA ARG A 71 -14.47 10.67 -11.55
C ARG A 71 -13.40 9.80 -10.89
N VAL A 72 -13.55 9.51 -9.60
CA VAL A 72 -12.58 8.76 -8.79
C VAL A 72 -13.27 7.59 -8.09
N HIS A 73 -12.62 6.42 -8.06
CA HIS A 73 -13.10 5.28 -7.28
C HIS A 73 -12.53 5.32 -5.86
N THR A 74 -13.38 5.05 -4.87
CA THR A 74 -13.03 5.06 -3.45
C THR A 74 -13.43 3.76 -2.76
N GLU A 75 -12.75 3.44 -1.66
CA GLU A 75 -13.04 2.24 -0.86
C GLU A 75 -14.44 2.31 -0.23
N GLU A 76 -14.84 3.50 0.23
CA GLU A 76 -16.06 3.69 1.01
C GLU A 76 -17.32 3.83 0.14
N LYS A 77 -17.22 4.54 -0.99
CA LYS A 77 -18.39 4.92 -1.80
C LYS A 77 -18.40 4.32 -3.22
N GLY A 78 -17.35 3.60 -3.61
CA GLY A 78 -17.15 3.24 -5.00
C GLY A 78 -16.83 4.48 -5.85
N TYR A 79 -17.49 4.67 -7.00
CA TYR A 79 -17.24 5.83 -7.85
C TYR A 79 -17.89 7.10 -7.29
N VAL A 80 -17.07 8.15 -7.17
CA VAL A 80 -17.47 9.53 -6.85
C VAL A 80 -17.21 10.38 -8.07
N ASP A 81 -18.24 11.04 -8.57
CA ASP A 81 -18.11 12.00 -9.67
C ASP A 81 -17.60 13.34 -9.13
N GLU A 82 -16.89 14.10 -9.94
CA GLU A 82 -16.35 15.42 -9.57
C GLU A 82 -15.55 15.42 -8.24
N ALA A 83 -14.52 14.58 -8.17
CA ALA A 83 -13.64 14.48 -7.01
C ALA A 83 -12.18 14.74 -7.39
N PHE A 84 -11.36 15.03 -6.38
CA PHE A 84 -9.91 15.18 -6.50
C PHE A 84 -9.21 14.02 -5.80
N ARG A 85 -8.31 13.34 -6.47
CA ARG A 85 -7.38 12.39 -5.85
C ARG A 85 -6.02 13.04 -5.65
N ILE A 86 -5.48 13.02 -4.44
CA ILE A 86 -4.10 13.38 -4.17
C ILE A 86 -3.19 12.21 -4.53
N LYS A 87 -2.22 12.45 -5.38
CA LYS A 87 -1.24 11.47 -5.86
C LYS A 87 0.14 12.09 -5.96
N THR A 88 1.15 11.24 -6.09
CA THR A 88 2.50 11.71 -6.40
C THR A 88 2.51 12.39 -7.76
N ILE A 89 2.96 13.63 -7.81
CA ILE A 89 3.10 14.42 -9.04
C ILE A 89 4.49 15.03 -9.12
N LYS A 90 4.88 15.42 -10.31
CA LYS A 90 6.11 16.19 -10.54
C LYS A 90 5.74 17.59 -11.01
N LEU A 91 6.10 18.60 -10.23
CA LEU A 91 5.89 20.00 -10.56
C LEU A 91 7.25 20.66 -10.85
N ARG A 92 7.45 21.12 -12.09
CA ARG A 92 8.70 21.77 -12.54
C ARG A 92 9.96 21.05 -12.03
N GLY A 93 10.01 19.73 -12.23
CA GLY A 93 11.18 18.92 -11.86
C GLY A 93 11.17 18.37 -10.44
N GLN A 94 10.41 18.94 -9.50
CA GLN A 94 10.34 18.50 -8.11
C GLN A 94 9.14 17.60 -7.84
N ILE A 95 9.32 16.59 -6.97
CA ILE A 95 8.27 15.65 -6.56
C ILE A 95 7.40 16.31 -5.49
N SER A 96 6.07 16.11 -5.57
CA SER A 96 5.10 16.43 -4.52
C SER A 96 4.28 15.19 -4.19
N GLN A 97 4.26 14.82 -2.90
CA GLN A 97 3.63 13.60 -2.39
C GLN A 97 2.64 13.93 -1.27
N GLY A 98 1.59 14.62 -1.61
CA GLY A 98 0.57 15.06 -0.68
C GLY A 98 0.04 16.44 -1.03
N TYR A 99 -0.87 16.92 -0.18
CA TYR A 99 -1.42 18.26 -0.22
C TYR A 99 -1.45 18.83 1.18
N ALA A 100 -1.14 20.11 1.34
CA ALA A 100 -1.10 20.75 2.65
C ALA A 100 -1.81 22.11 2.63
N LEU A 101 -2.64 22.35 3.64
CA LEU A 101 -3.31 23.63 3.89
C LEU A 101 -2.90 24.18 5.26
N PRO A 102 -2.69 25.49 5.38
CA PRO A 102 -2.50 26.11 6.69
C PRO A 102 -3.73 25.86 7.57
N VAL A 103 -3.55 25.67 8.87
CA VAL A 103 -4.67 25.51 9.82
C VAL A 103 -5.63 26.70 9.76
N THR A 104 -5.13 27.90 9.48
CA THR A 104 -5.91 29.12 9.29
C THR A 104 -6.90 29.07 8.12
N TYR A 105 -6.67 28.20 7.14
CA TYR A 105 -7.63 27.96 6.05
C TYR A 105 -8.99 27.50 6.56
N PHE A 106 -9.01 26.78 7.67
CA PHE A 106 -10.22 26.16 8.23
C PHE A 106 -10.95 27.07 9.22
N GLU A 107 -10.38 28.22 9.58
CA GLU A 107 -11.01 29.19 10.48
C GLU A 107 -12.35 29.64 9.91
N GLY A 108 -13.40 29.63 10.75
CA GLY A 108 -14.75 30.02 10.36
C GLY A 108 -15.49 29.02 9.45
N LYS A 109 -14.91 27.87 9.14
CA LYS A 109 -15.52 26.85 8.25
C LYS A 109 -16.19 25.69 9.00
N GLY A 110 -16.31 25.78 10.33
CA GLY A 110 -16.99 24.78 11.15
C GLY A 110 -16.23 23.46 11.29
N VAL A 111 -14.93 23.45 11.03
CA VAL A 111 -14.06 22.25 11.17
C VAL A 111 -13.44 22.25 12.57
N ASN A 112 -13.59 21.13 13.27
CA ASN A 112 -12.92 20.94 14.55
C ASN A 112 -11.48 20.44 14.34
N LEU A 113 -10.50 21.24 14.74
CA LEU A 113 -9.07 20.96 14.60
C LEU A 113 -8.43 20.40 15.89
N ASP A 114 -9.21 19.98 16.88
CA ASP A 114 -8.66 19.49 18.17
C ASP A 114 -8.06 18.08 18.05
N ALA A 115 -8.50 17.31 17.08
CA ALA A 115 -7.98 15.96 16.82
C ALA A 115 -6.76 16.01 15.89
N GLU A 116 -5.80 15.09 16.11
CA GLU A 116 -4.68 14.91 15.18
C GLU A 116 -5.13 14.29 13.85
N ASP A 117 -6.11 13.38 13.87
CA ASP A 117 -6.68 12.72 12.69
C ASP A 117 -7.99 13.40 12.31
N LEU A 118 -7.97 14.08 11.19
CA LEU A 118 -9.11 14.81 10.62
C LEU A 118 -9.78 14.05 9.45
N THR A 119 -9.42 12.81 9.20
CA THR A 119 -9.93 12.02 8.06
C THR A 119 -11.46 12.00 8.03
N THR A 120 -12.08 11.68 9.17
CA THR A 120 -13.54 11.65 9.29
C THR A 120 -14.16 13.04 9.32
N GLU A 121 -13.56 13.96 10.08
CA GLU A 121 -14.04 15.34 10.23
C GLU A 121 -14.12 16.08 8.88
N LEU A 122 -13.14 15.87 8.01
CA LEU A 122 -13.07 16.47 6.67
C LEU A 122 -13.71 15.62 5.57
N ASN A 123 -14.36 14.50 5.91
CA ASN A 123 -14.92 13.53 4.96
C ASN A 123 -13.91 13.12 3.86
N VAL A 124 -12.66 12.87 4.26
CA VAL A 124 -11.63 12.42 3.34
C VAL A 124 -11.86 10.93 3.05
N LEU A 125 -12.07 10.61 1.77
CA LEU A 125 -12.25 9.25 1.30
C LEU A 125 -10.90 8.67 0.87
N LYS A 126 -10.80 7.34 0.89
CA LYS A 126 -9.61 6.63 0.43
C LYS A 126 -9.77 6.22 -1.03
N TYR A 127 -8.83 6.62 -1.87
CA TYR A 127 -8.74 6.07 -3.22
C TYR A 127 -8.56 4.56 -3.15
N ASP A 128 -9.38 3.86 -3.88
CA ASP A 128 -9.22 2.44 -4.13
C ASP A 128 -9.21 2.19 -5.64
N LYS A 129 -8.27 1.35 -6.07
CA LYS A 129 -8.19 0.98 -7.47
C LYS A 129 -9.35 0.04 -7.78
N PRO A 130 -10.19 0.33 -8.80
CA PRO A 130 -11.23 -0.61 -9.17
C PRO A 130 -10.63 -1.98 -9.42
N GLU A 131 -11.25 -3.04 -8.85
CA GLU A 131 -10.79 -4.40 -9.09
C GLU A 131 -10.80 -4.69 -10.59
N SER A 132 -9.66 -5.04 -11.14
CA SER A 132 -9.53 -5.48 -12.52
C SER A 132 -9.76 -7.00 -12.57
N TRP A 133 -10.93 -7.38 -13.05
CA TRP A 133 -11.21 -8.76 -13.36
C TRP A 133 -10.57 -9.10 -14.70
N SER A 134 -9.66 -10.03 -14.73
CA SER A 134 -8.99 -10.48 -15.95
C SER A 134 -9.20 -11.97 -16.18
N GLY A 135 -9.42 -12.32 -17.43
CA GLY A 135 -9.73 -13.67 -17.88
C GLY A 135 -11.19 -13.84 -18.35
N PRO A 136 -11.47 -14.81 -19.21
CA PRO A 136 -12.82 -15.14 -19.64
C PRO A 136 -13.70 -15.52 -18.43
N GLY A 137 -14.93 -15.02 -18.39
CA GLY A 137 -15.88 -15.28 -17.30
C GLY A 137 -15.67 -14.46 -16.04
N ALA A 138 -14.61 -13.63 -15.97
CA ALA A 138 -14.34 -12.79 -14.81
C ALA A 138 -15.40 -11.70 -14.64
N GLY A 139 -15.93 -11.55 -13.42
CA GLY A 139 -16.90 -10.50 -13.11
C GLY A 139 -17.52 -10.61 -11.72
N ARG A 140 -18.22 -9.56 -11.28
CA ARG A 140 -18.89 -9.51 -9.97
C ARG A 140 -19.93 -10.62 -9.78
N ALA A 141 -20.51 -11.17 -10.84
CA ALA A 141 -21.48 -12.27 -10.76
C ALA A 141 -20.88 -13.55 -10.15
N ASN A 142 -19.53 -13.69 -10.19
CA ASN A 142 -18.81 -14.85 -9.70
C ASN A 142 -18.29 -14.67 -8.26
N THR A 143 -18.81 -13.71 -7.50
CA THR A 143 -18.43 -13.51 -6.11
C THR A 143 -19.34 -14.27 -5.15
N ALA A 144 -18.75 -14.86 -4.10
CA ALA A 144 -19.44 -15.52 -3.01
C ALA A 144 -19.75 -14.59 -1.82
N GLY A 145 -19.15 -13.40 -1.80
CA GLY A 145 -19.34 -12.43 -0.74
C GLY A 145 -18.09 -11.54 -0.52
N SER A 146 -18.06 -10.88 0.61
CA SER A 146 -16.94 -10.06 1.04
C SER A 146 -15.76 -10.91 1.49
N PHE A 147 -14.57 -10.33 1.51
CA PHE A 147 -13.37 -10.93 2.11
C PHE A 147 -13.63 -11.29 3.59
N PRO A 148 -13.21 -12.48 4.08
CA PRO A 148 -13.54 -12.99 5.42
C PRO A 148 -12.68 -12.32 6.51
N THR A 149 -12.89 -11.03 6.77
CA THR A 149 -12.11 -10.23 7.73
C THR A 149 -12.19 -10.71 9.18
N ASP A 150 -13.23 -11.43 9.54
CA ASP A 150 -13.37 -12.01 10.89
C ASP A 150 -12.33 -13.10 11.16
N TYR A 151 -11.79 -13.72 10.13
CA TYR A 151 -10.88 -14.86 10.22
C TYR A 151 -9.47 -14.56 9.70
N VAL A 152 -9.34 -13.61 8.77
CA VAL A 152 -8.06 -13.29 8.10
C VAL A 152 -7.91 -11.77 7.97
N LYS A 153 -6.74 -11.25 8.35
CA LYS A 153 -6.41 -9.83 8.11
C LYS A 153 -6.14 -9.58 6.63
N LYS A 154 -6.62 -8.45 6.11
CA LYS A 154 -6.16 -7.94 4.81
C LYS A 154 -4.69 -7.55 4.90
N THR A 155 -3.96 -7.76 3.81
CA THR A 155 -2.54 -7.42 3.72
C THR A 155 -2.38 -5.96 3.32
N ASP A 156 -1.91 -5.13 4.22
CA ASP A 156 -1.54 -3.75 3.91
C ASP A 156 -0.40 -3.31 4.83
N GLN A 157 0.81 -3.22 4.28
CA GLN A 157 1.94 -2.64 4.99
C GLN A 157 1.84 -1.12 4.93
N GLU A 158 2.17 -0.44 6.02
CA GLU A 158 2.20 1.01 6.07
C GLU A 158 3.48 1.55 5.38
N ARG A 159 3.42 2.78 4.91
CA ARG A 159 4.55 3.45 4.27
C ARG A 159 5.58 3.89 5.30
N ALA A 160 6.86 3.82 4.93
CA ALA A 160 7.96 4.20 5.80
C ALA A 160 7.83 5.63 6.35
N GLN A 161 7.32 6.57 5.54
CA GLN A 161 7.13 7.97 5.96
C GLN A 161 6.20 8.07 7.19
N ASN A 162 5.15 7.24 7.24
CA ASN A 162 4.19 7.25 8.35
C ASN A 162 4.70 6.55 9.60
N LEU A 163 5.76 5.77 9.48
CA LEU A 163 6.37 4.99 10.56
C LEU A 163 7.80 5.44 10.89
N LYS A 164 8.19 6.64 10.47
CA LYS A 164 9.56 7.17 10.56
C LYS A 164 10.19 6.91 11.93
N ARG A 165 9.49 7.28 13.02
CA ARG A 165 9.97 7.10 14.40
C ARG A 165 10.10 5.62 14.77
N THR A 166 9.09 4.81 14.47
CA THR A 166 9.12 3.37 14.78
C THR A 166 10.25 2.65 14.04
N ILE A 167 10.47 3.00 12.77
CA ILE A 167 11.56 2.45 11.96
C ILE A 167 12.92 2.84 12.58
N TYR A 168 13.05 4.08 13.05
CA TYR A 168 14.26 4.53 13.72
C TYR A 168 14.52 3.79 15.03
N ASP A 169 13.48 3.49 15.81
CA ASP A 169 13.59 2.67 17.03
C ASP A 169 14.08 1.24 16.70
N HIS A 170 13.66 0.67 15.55
CA HIS A 170 14.16 -0.63 15.08
C HIS A 170 15.60 -0.54 14.54
N TYR A 171 15.98 0.57 13.92
CA TYR A 171 17.35 0.83 13.50
C TYR A 171 18.30 0.87 14.71
N VAL A 172 17.96 1.64 15.75
CA VAL A 172 18.76 1.73 16.98
C VAL A 172 18.87 0.40 17.74
N LYS A 173 17.84 -0.45 17.62
CA LYS A 173 17.82 -1.80 18.24
C LYS A 173 18.50 -2.87 17.39
N ASP A 174 18.99 -2.51 16.22
CA ASP A 174 19.61 -3.44 15.27
C ASP A 174 18.70 -4.63 14.91
N THR A 175 17.40 -4.32 14.69
CA THR A 175 16.40 -5.36 14.38
C THR A 175 16.69 -6.01 13.04
N PRO A 176 16.75 -7.36 12.95
CA PRO A 176 16.94 -8.05 11.69
C PRO A 176 15.66 -8.07 10.86
N PHE A 177 15.80 -7.80 9.55
CA PHE A 177 14.72 -7.79 8.56
C PHE A 177 15.00 -8.74 7.41
N GLN A 178 13.94 -9.36 6.90
CA GLN A 178 13.90 -9.83 5.52
C GLN A 178 13.41 -8.68 4.63
N VAL A 179 14.10 -8.46 3.51
CA VAL A 179 13.71 -7.44 2.51
C VAL A 179 13.30 -8.13 1.22
N THR A 180 12.07 -7.86 0.76
CA THR A 180 11.52 -8.44 -0.46
C THR A 180 11.14 -7.36 -1.46
N TYR A 181 11.10 -7.73 -2.74
CA TYR A 181 10.53 -6.88 -3.78
C TYR A 181 9.02 -6.75 -3.58
N LYS A 182 8.53 -5.51 -3.68
CA LYS A 182 7.09 -5.27 -3.81
C LYS A 182 6.72 -5.44 -5.28
N LEU A 183 5.84 -6.40 -5.56
CA LEU A 183 5.33 -6.66 -6.90
C LEU A 183 4.06 -5.87 -7.16
N ASP A 184 3.89 -5.40 -8.41
CA ASP A 184 2.68 -4.72 -8.89
C ASP A 184 1.75 -5.72 -9.57
N GLY A 185 0.72 -6.09 -8.87
CA GLY A 185 -0.28 -7.05 -9.33
C GLY A 185 -1.63 -6.80 -8.69
N SER A 186 -2.25 -7.87 -8.24
CA SER A 186 -3.48 -7.84 -7.46
C SER A 186 -3.36 -8.78 -6.27
N SER A 187 -3.70 -8.31 -5.09
CA SER A 187 -3.68 -9.14 -3.89
C SER A 187 -4.61 -10.34 -4.05
N GLU A 188 -4.09 -11.54 -3.82
CA GLU A 188 -4.84 -12.79 -3.79
C GLU A 188 -4.63 -13.49 -2.46
N THR A 189 -5.71 -13.99 -1.87
CA THR A 189 -5.68 -14.81 -0.66
C THR A 189 -6.30 -16.16 -0.94
N ILE A 190 -5.57 -17.23 -0.66
CA ILE A 190 -6.01 -18.62 -0.76
C ILE A 190 -6.01 -19.19 0.64
N ALA A 191 -7.18 -19.58 1.15
CA ALA A 191 -7.32 -19.95 2.55
C ALA A 191 -8.18 -21.18 2.75
N ARG A 192 -7.80 -21.97 3.76
CA ARG A 192 -8.59 -23.07 4.31
C ARG A 192 -8.75 -22.81 5.80
N LEU A 193 -9.93 -22.33 6.19
CA LEU A 193 -10.22 -21.78 7.50
C LEU A 193 -11.14 -22.71 8.29
N GLN A 194 -10.86 -22.93 9.56
CA GLN A 194 -11.76 -23.65 10.45
C GLN A 194 -12.94 -22.75 10.83
N ILE A 195 -14.12 -23.07 10.32
CA ILE A 195 -15.35 -22.33 10.58
C ILE A 195 -16.43 -23.31 11.02
N GLY A 196 -16.76 -23.29 12.33
CA GLY A 196 -17.60 -24.32 12.92
C GLY A 196 -16.90 -25.69 12.94
N ASP A 197 -17.61 -26.76 12.56
CA ASP A 197 -17.15 -28.15 12.67
C ASP A 197 -16.34 -28.62 11.45
N ALA A 198 -16.19 -27.80 10.41
CA ALA A 198 -15.51 -28.18 9.19
C ALA A 198 -14.70 -27.02 8.60
N PRO A 199 -13.60 -27.33 7.89
CA PRO A 199 -12.85 -26.32 7.19
C PRO A 199 -13.64 -25.76 6.02
N LYS A 200 -13.53 -24.44 5.79
CA LYS A 200 -14.12 -23.73 4.66
C LYS A 200 -13.02 -23.14 3.79
N ASP A 201 -13.16 -23.35 2.49
CA ASP A 201 -12.19 -22.96 1.50
C ASP A 201 -12.52 -21.61 0.88
N TYR A 202 -11.48 -20.79 0.65
CA TYR A 202 -11.59 -19.47 0.06
C TYR A 202 -10.49 -19.21 -0.96
N ILE A 203 -10.88 -18.58 -2.07
CA ILE A 203 -9.98 -17.84 -2.94
C ILE A 203 -10.57 -16.43 -3.01
N CYS A 204 -9.78 -15.43 -2.64
CA CYS A 204 -10.24 -14.05 -2.54
C CYS A 204 -9.36 -13.12 -3.36
N SER A 205 -9.97 -12.15 -4.01
CA SER A 205 -9.31 -10.90 -4.39
C SER A 205 -9.09 -10.02 -3.14
N ARG A 206 -8.62 -8.80 -3.33
CA ARG A 206 -8.41 -7.86 -2.22
C ARG A 206 -9.63 -7.66 -1.33
N ASN A 207 -10.83 -7.65 -1.89
CA ASN A 207 -12.05 -7.27 -1.18
C ASN A 207 -13.15 -8.34 -1.20
N LEU A 208 -13.08 -9.30 -2.09
CA LEU A 208 -14.16 -10.22 -2.40
C LEU A 208 -13.70 -11.68 -2.36
N ALA A 209 -14.56 -12.55 -1.81
CA ALA A 209 -14.43 -13.98 -1.94
C ALA A 209 -15.08 -14.44 -3.25
N LEU A 210 -14.45 -15.37 -3.95
CA LEU A 210 -14.88 -15.89 -5.25
C LEU A 210 -15.72 -17.19 -5.06
N LYS A 211 -16.64 -17.43 -5.99
CA LYS A 211 -17.36 -18.72 -6.08
C LYS A 211 -16.42 -19.79 -6.60
N LEU A 212 -16.23 -20.86 -5.83
CA LEU A 212 -15.31 -21.95 -6.19
C LEU A 212 -15.95 -23.02 -7.07
N ASP A 213 -17.29 -23.11 -7.05
CA ASP A 213 -18.12 -24.08 -7.77
C ASP A 213 -18.46 -23.69 -9.21
N ASN A 214 -18.07 -22.50 -9.63
CA ASN A 214 -18.27 -22.04 -11.01
C ASN A 214 -17.14 -22.56 -11.90
N GLU A 215 -17.42 -23.62 -12.69
CA GLU A 215 -16.44 -24.21 -13.63
C GLU A 215 -16.21 -23.34 -14.87
N GLU A 216 -17.15 -22.47 -15.22
CA GLU A 216 -17.03 -21.55 -16.37
C GLU A 216 -16.15 -20.32 -16.06
N ASP A 217 -15.88 -20.05 -14.77
CA ASP A 217 -15.03 -18.94 -14.36
C ASP A 217 -13.55 -19.30 -14.51
N THR A 218 -12.94 -18.75 -15.54
CA THR A 218 -11.51 -18.86 -15.83
C THR A 218 -10.76 -17.58 -15.47
N SER A 219 -11.25 -16.81 -14.50
CA SER A 219 -10.52 -15.66 -13.96
C SER A 219 -9.13 -16.08 -13.48
N HIS A 220 -8.15 -15.20 -13.62
CA HIS A 220 -6.78 -15.51 -13.27
C HIS A 220 -6.61 -15.88 -11.78
N PHE A 221 -7.44 -15.35 -10.88
CA PHE A 221 -7.50 -15.77 -9.48
C PHE A 221 -7.84 -17.26 -9.33
N LEU A 222 -8.88 -17.74 -9.99
CA LEU A 222 -9.28 -19.15 -9.88
C LEU A 222 -8.31 -20.08 -10.62
N VAL A 223 -7.80 -19.65 -11.78
CA VAL A 223 -6.82 -20.43 -12.55
C VAL A 223 -5.56 -20.71 -11.74
N VAL A 224 -5.10 -19.74 -10.94
CA VAL A 224 -3.90 -19.87 -10.12
C VAL A 224 -4.22 -20.41 -8.72
N GLY A 225 -5.31 -19.95 -8.12
CA GLY A 225 -5.68 -20.29 -6.74
C GLY A 225 -6.19 -21.72 -6.56
N LYS A 226 -7.02 -22.26 -7.47
CA LYS A 226 -7.58 -23.62 -7.34
C LYS A 226 -6.49 -24.71 -7.23
N PRO A 227 -5.42 -24.75 -8.04
CA PRO A 227 -4.35 -25.72 -7.88
C PRO A 227 -3.60 -25.61 -6.54
N ILE A 228 -3.45 -24.39 -6.01
CA ILE A 228 -2.79 -24.16 -4.72
C ILE A 228 -3.70 -24.62 -3.59
N LEU A 229 -4.99 -24.30 -3.64
CA LEU A 229 -5.98 -24.77 -2.68
C LEU A 229 -6.06 -26.31 -2.66
N ALA A 230 -6.03 -26.96 -3.82
CA ALA A 230 -6.01 -28.42 -3.91
C ALA A 230 -4.80 -29.02 -3.19
N LYS A 231 -3.61 -28.42 -3.30
CA LYS A 231 -2.43 -28.84 -2.54
C LYS A 231 -2.59 -28.64 -1.04
N MET A 232 -3.21 -27.54 -0.60
CA MET A 232 -3.51 -27.33 0.83
C MET A 232 -4.43 -28.43 1.36
N ILE A 233 -5.43 -28.85 0.58
CA ILE A 233 -6.35 -29.93 0.92
C ILE A 233 -5.61 -31.27 1.00
N GLU A 234 -4.83 -31.61 -0.02
CA GLU A 234 -4.02 -32.84 -0.08
C GLU A 234 -3.04 -32.96 1.11
N MET A 235 -2.47 -31.84 1.53
CA MET A 235 -1.51 -31.78 2.63
C MET A 235 -2.16 -31.54 4.00
N GLU A 236 -3.48 -31.58 4.09
CA GLU A 236 -4.27 -31.34 5.31
C GLU A 236 -3.92 -30.03 6.03
N ILE A 237 -3.60 -28.96 5.26
CA ILE A 237 -3.29 -27.64 5.80
C ILE A 237 -4.60 -26.93 6.12
N GLU A 238 -4.83 -26.62 7.40
CA GLU A 238 -6.03 -25.94 7.89
C GLU A 238 -5.69 -24.77 8.81
N GLY A 239 -6.63 -23.82 8.97
CA GLY A 239 -6.46 -22.63 9.78
C GLY A 239 -5.44 -21.63 9.24
N LEU A 240 -5.04 -21.77 7.97
CA LEU A 240 -4.05 -20.90 7.33
C LEU A 240 -4.64 -20.18 6.11
N ALA A 241 -4.14 -18.96 5.88
CA ALA A 241 -4.35 -18.22 4.66
C ALA A 241 -3.00 -17.87 4.01
N LEU A 242 -2.84 -18.27 2.78
CA LEU A 242 -1.71 -17.92 1.92
C LEU A 242 -2.05 -16.62 1.22
N GLN A 243 -1.28 -15.59 1.47
CA GLN A 243 -1.50 -14.27 0.91
C GLN A 243 -0.33 -13.90 -0.01
N GLY A 244 -0.66 -13.52 -1.23
CA GLY A 244 0.33 -13.25 -2.26
C GLY A 244 -0.13 -12.21 -3.26
N GLU A 245 0.74 -11.94 -4.21
CA GLU A 245 0.47 -11.09 -5.36
C GLU A 245 0.19 -11.95 -6.58
N LEU A 246 -0.99 -11.80 -7.17
CA LEU A 246 -1.33 -12.33 -8.48
C LEU A 246 -0.79 -11.37 -9.54
N VAL A 247 0.22 -11.82 -10.26
CA VAL A 247 0.82 -11.07 -11.37
C VAL A 247 0.38 -11.72 -12.68
N SER A 248 -0.10 -10.91 -13.63
CA SER A 248 -0.69 -11.44 -14.84
C SER A 248 -0.65 -10.44 -16.00
N PRO A 249 -0.58 -10.90 -17.27
CA PRO A 249 -0.64 -10.03 -18.45
C PRO A 249 -1.84 -9.08 -18.48
N GLY A 250 -2.99 -9.49 -17.91
CA GLY A 250 -4.21 -8.69 -17.85
C GLY A 250 -4.31 -7.75 -16.62
N ILE A 251 -3.35 -7.80 -15.69
CA ILE A 251 -3.38 -7.04 -14.45
C ILE A 251 -2.29 -5.96 -14.49
N GLN A 252 -2.62 -4.73 -14.03
CA GLN A 252 -1.69 -3.60 -13.87
C GLN A 252 -0.81 -3.33 -15.10
N LYS A 253 -1.39 -3.50 -16.31
CA LYS A 253 -0.66 -3.35 -17.58
C LYS A 253 0.57 -4.27 -17.69
N ASN A 254 0.56 -5.37 -16.95
CA ASN A 254 1.68 -6.32 -16.88
C ASN A 254 3.02 -5.64 -16.54
N PHE A 255 3.02 -4.83 -15.49
CA PHE A 255 4.21 -4.09 -15.06
C PHE A 255 5.41 -5.00 -14.84
N GLU A 256 5.18 -6.19 -14.27
CA GLU A 256 6.22 -7.18 -13.96
C GLU A 256 6.65 -8.02 -15.17
N GLY A 257 6.02 -7.86 -16.33
CA GLY A 257 6.42 -8.51 -17.58
C GLY A 257 6.30 -10.04 -17.61
N VAL A 258 5.29 -10.59 -16.93
CA VAL A 258 5.04 -12.03 -16.94
C VAL A 258 4.27 -12.46 -18.19
N SER A 259 4.49 -13.73 -18.63
CA SER A 259 3.83 -14.27 -19.83
C SER A 259 2.50 -14.98 -19.55
N LYS A 260 2.23 -15.32 -18.29
CA LYS A 260 1.02 -16.02 -17.83
C LYS A 260 0.67 -15.58 -16.40
N PRO A 261 -0.55 -15.86 -15.91
CA PRO A 261 -0.90 -15.63 -14.51
C PRO A 261 -0.01 -16.44 -13.55
N GLU A 262 0.51 -15.79 -12.53
CA GLU A 262 1.40 -16.37 -11.54
C GLU A 262 1.12 -15.78 -10.15
N PHE A 263 1.09 -16.65 -9.14
CA PHE A 263 0.95 -16.27 -7.73
C PHE A 263 2.32 -16.24 -7.06
N TYR A 264 2.60 -15.15 -6.34
CA TYR A 264 3.81 -14.98 -5.56
C TYR A 264 3.45 -14.79 -4.08
N LEU A 265 3.67 -15.81 -3.27
CA LEU A 265 3.42 -15.78 -1.83
C LEU A 265 4.29 -14.71 -1.17
N PHE A 266 3.70 -13.91 -0.26
CA PHE A 266 4.46 -12.97 0.56
C PHE A 266 4.14 -13.08 2.06
N ASN A 267 2.97 -13.61 2.46
CA ASN A 267 2.60 -13.86 3.84
C ASN A 267 1.87 -15.19 3.99
N VAL A 268 2.04 -15.81 5.15
CA VAL A 268 1.15 -16.85 5.66
C VAL A 268 0.51 -16.30 6.93
N PHE A 269 -0.82 -16.30 6.98
CA PHE A 269 -1.58 -15.86 8.14
C PHE A 269 -2.17 -17.07 8.84
N SER A 270 -1.99 -17.14 10.17
CA SER A 270 -2.60 -18.17 11.01
C SER A 270 -3.87 -17.64 11.67
N GLN A 271 -4.97 -18.33 11.44
CA GLN A 271 -6.25 -18.06 12.10
C GLN A 271 -6.16 -18.28 13.61
N PHE A 272 -5.42 -19.31 14.05
CA PHE A 272 -5.37 -19.72 15.47
C PHE A 272 -4.65 -18.74 16.40
N GLY A 273 -3.81 -17.88 15.90
CA GLY A 273 -3.21 -16.79 16.70
C GLY A 273 -3.66 -15.42 16.20
N TYR A 274 -4.46 -15.40 15.13
CA TYR A 274 -4.83 -14.20 14.40
C TYR A 274 -3.61 -13.33 14.06
N THR A 275 -2.55 -14.00 13.61
CA THR A 275 -1.22 -13.41 13.40
C THR A 275 -0.57 -13.87 12.09
N TYR A 276 0.38 -13.11 11.60
CA TYR A 276 1.26 -13.54 10.51
C TYR A 276 2.36 -14.47 11.04
N LEU A 277 2.70 -15.47 10.24
CA LEU A 277 3.90 -16.26 10.50
C LEU A 277 5.16 -15.43 10.17
N PRO A 278 6.29 -15.72 10.84
CA PRO A 278 7.59 -15.16 10.48
C PRO A 278 7.92 -15.29 8.99
N PRO A 279 8.60 -14.32 8.36
CA PRO A 279 8.84 -14.33 6.92
C PRO A 279 9.63 -15.56 6.42
N VAL A 280 10.52 -16.10 7.24
CA VAL A 280 11.24 -17.35 6.94
C VAL A 280 10.27 -18.52 6.79
N GLN A 281 9.31 -18.65 7.70
CA GLN A 281 8.28 -19.69 7.62
C GLN A 281 7.37 -19.53 6.40
N ALA A 282 7.04 -18.30 6.00
CA ALA A 282 6.28 -18.07 4.79
C ALA A 282 7.03 -18.58 3.55
N LYS A 283 8.36 -18.38 3.50
CA LYS A 283 9.21 -18.94 2.41
C LYS A 283 9.26 -20.46 2.45
N GLU A 284 9.38 -21.06 3.63
CA GLU A 284 9.35 -22.52 3.80
C GLU A 284 8.02 -23.12 3.32
N PHE A 285 6.88 -22.45 3.62
CA PHE A 285 5.57 -22.86 3.09
C PHE A 285 5.51 -22.79 1.57
N ALA A 286 6.08 -21.75 0.95
CA ALA A 286 6.14 -21.64 -0.49
C ALA A 286 6.91 -22.82 -1.09
N ASP A 287 8.07 -23.16 -0.54
CA ASP A 287 8.90 -24.28 -1.00
C ASP A 287 8.19 -25.63 -0.81
N ARG A 288 7.59 -25.85 0.35
CA ARG A 288 6.85 -27.07 0.67
C ARG A 288 5.66 -27.30 -0.28
N LEU A 289 4.94 -26.23 -0.63
CA LEU A 289 3.81 -26.28 -1.57
C LEU A 289 4.27 -26.26 -3.04
N GLY A 290 5.56 -26.03 -3.31
CA GLY A 290 6.07 -25.85 -4.67
C GLY A 290 5.44 -24.66 -5.40
N ILE A 291 5.18 -23.56 -4.68
CA ILE A 291 4.67 -22.30 -5.21
C ILE A 291 5.75 -21.21 -5.15
N LYS A 292 5.60 -20.16 -5.97
CA LYS A 292 6.55 -19.07 -5.98
C LYS A 292 6.40 -18.21 -4.73
N HIS A 293 7.51 -17.74 -4.19
CA HIS A 293 7.56 -16.66 -3.21
C HIS A 293 7.98 -15.36 -3.91
N VAL A 294 7.58 -14.20 -3.39
CA VAL A 294 8.10 -12.90 -3.88
C VAL A 294 9.63 -12.93 -3.85
N PRO A 295 10.33 -12.38 -4.84
CA PRO A 295 11.78 -12.36 -4.82
C PRO A 295 12.32 -11.69 -3.55
N ILE A 296 13.30 -12.33 -2.93
CA ILE A 296 13.95 -11.83 -1.71
C ILE A 296 15.20 -11.09 -2.10
N LEU A 297 15.33 -9.83 -1.69
CA LEU A 297 16.54 -9.02 -1.90
C LEU A 297 17.58 -9.30 -0.81
N HIS A 298 17.11 -9.38 0.46
CA HIS A 298 17.93 -9.77 1.60
C HIS A 298 17.15 -10.76 2.47
N HIS A 299 17.73 -11.94 2.69
CA HIS A 299 17.13 -12.96 3.56
C HIS A 299 17.13 -12.52 5.03
N GLU A 300 18.23 -11.87 5.43
CA GLU A 300 18.44 -11.28 6.73
C GLU A 300 19.40 -10.11 6.58
N THR A 301 19.08 -8.97 7.14
CA THR A 301 19.93 -7.78 7.22
C THR A 301 19.36 -6.82 8.25
N THR A 302 20.19 -5.91 8.77
CA THR A 302 19.73 -4.81 9.60
C THR A 302 19.73 -3.49 8.80
N LEU A 303 19.04 -2.47 9.30
CA LEU A 303 19.05 -1.17 8.64
C LEU A 303 20.41 -0.48 8.76
N GLU A 304 21.18 -0.80 9.83
CA GLU A 304 22.56 -0.31 10.00
C GLU A 304 23.50 -0.94 8.96
N GLU A 305 23.40 -2.25 8.72
CA GLU A 305 24.18 -2.91 7.68
C GLU A 305 23.90 -2.36 6.28
N LEU A 306 22.65 -1.98 5.99
CA LEU A 306 22.26 -1.43 4.69
C LEU A 306 22.69 0.03 4.50
N PHE A 307 22.63 0.84 5.54
CA PHE A 307 22.69 2.30 5.41
C PHE A 307 23.82 2.98 6.20
N GLY A 308 24.51 2.23 7.06
CA GLY A 308 25.54 2.73 7.98
C GLY A 308 24.96 3.12 9.33
N ASP A 309 25.87 3.34 10.29
CA ASP A 309 25.57 3.76 11.67
C ASP A 309 25.41 5.29 11.81
N GLY A 310 24.94 5.71 12.97
CA GLY A 310 24.90 7.13 13.37
C GLY A 310 23.94 8.02 12.60
N LEU A 311 22.99 7.45 11.84
CA LEU A 311 22.00 8.22 11.08
C LEU A 311 20.94 8.82 11.99
N THR A 312 20.49 10.02 11.64
CA THR A 312 19.24 10.61 12.18
C THR A 312 18.00 9.96 11.55
N GLU A 313 16.82 10.14 12.17
CA GLU A 313 15.55 9.66 11.61
C GLU A 313 15.31 10.12 10.16
N ASN A 314 15.65 11.37 9.86
CA ASN A 314 15.42 11.94 8.52
C ASN A 314 16.41 11.39 7.50
N GLU A 315 17.68 11.20 7.87
CA GLU A 315 18.68 10.59 7.00
C GLU A 315 18.38 9.12 6.70
N LEU A 316 17.99 8.35 7.72
CA LEU A 316 17.55 6.96 7.54
C LEU A 316 16.36 6.87 6.58
N LEU A 317 15.34 7.70 6.78
CA LEU A 317 14.17 7.73 5.90
C LEU A 317 14.55 8.10 4.46
N ALA A 318 15.41 9.09 4.27
CA ALA A 318 15.87 9.49 2.95
C ALA A 318 16.59 8.33 2.23
N LYS A 319 17.50 7.62 2.93
CA LYS A 319 18.20 6.45 2.39
C LYS A 319 17.24 5.29 2.07
N LEU A 320 16.23 5.03 2.91
CA LEU A 320 15.19 4.03 2.65
C LEU A 320 14.38 4.34 1.38
N LEU A 321 14.04 5.61 1.16
CA LEU A 321 13.29 6.04 -0.02
C LEU A 321 14.17 6.00 -1.29
N GLU A 322 15.45 6.34 -1.19
CA GLU A 322 16.41 6.19 -2.28
C GLU A 322 16.63 4.72 -2.62
N TYR A 323 16.75 3.86 -1.61
CA TYR A 323 16.94 2.42 -1.80
C TYR A 323 15.70 1.72 -2.39
N ALA A 324 14.52 2.36 -2.35
CA ALA A 324 13.32 1.86 -3.04
C ALA A 324 13.47 1.90 -4.57
N GLU A 325 14.35 2.75 -5.11
CA GLU A 325 14.65 2.78 -6.54
C GLU A 325 15.53 1.60 -6.95
N GLY A 326 15.42 1.17 -8.19
CA GLY A 326 16.31 0.15 -8.74
C GLY A 326 15.60 -0.84 -9.68
N PRO A 327 16.31 -1.89 -10.12
CA PRO A 327 15.77 -2.87 -11.06
C PRO A 327 14.64 -3.70 -10.42
N SER A 328 13.73 -4.20 -11.24
CA SER A 328 12.69 -5.14 -10.83
C SER A 328 13.31 -6.46 -10.33
N GLY A 329 12.62 -7.13 -9.42
CA GLY A 329 12.94 -8.50 -9.00
C GLY A 329 12.46 -9.58 -9.99
N LEU A 330 11.70 -9.20 -11.01
CA LEU A 330 11.21 -10.07 -12.09
C LEU A 330 11.69 -9.55 -13.47
N ASN A 331 10.77 -9.34 -14.39
CA ASN A 331 11.09 -8.93 -15.76
C ASN A 331 10.78 -7.45 -16.05
N GLY A 332 10.30 -6.72 -15.06
CA GLY A 332 10.01 -5.28 -15.20
C GLY A 332 11.29 -4.46 -15.35
N LYS A 333 11.15 -3.23 -15.83
CA LYS A 333 12.29 -2.32 -16.04
C LYS A 333 12.86 -1.77 -14.73
N TYR A 334 11.99 -1.57 -13.73
CA TYR A 334 12.31 -1.08 -12.40
C TYR A 334 11.29 -1.64 -11.41
N ARG A 335 11.61 -1.60 -10.13
CA ARG A 335 10.71 -2.12 -9.10
C ARG A 335 9.64 -1.11 -8.67
N GLU A 336 8.49 -1.61 -8.22
CA GLU A 336 7.49 -0.80 -7.54
C GLU A 336 8.04 -0.26 -6.21
N GLY A 337 8.77 -1.07 -5.47
CA GLY A 337 9.35 -0.74 -4.19
C GLY A 337 9.86 -1.96 -3.46
N LEU A 338 10.01 -1.82 -2.14
CA LEU A 338 10.49 -2.87 -1.25
C LEU A 338 9.55 -3.02 -0.04
N VAL A 339 9.50 -4.23 0.51
CA VAL A 339 8.81 -4.55 1.77
C VAL A 339 9.82 -5.09 2.75
N TYR A 340 9.84 -4.52 3.95
CA TYR A 340 10.69 -4.89 5.06
C TYR A 340 9.84 -5.59 6.12
N LYS A 341 10.24 -6.77 6.55
CA LYS A 341 9.57 -7.54 7.60
C LYS A 341 10.60 -7.96 8.64
N SER A 342 10.36 -7.61 9.90
CA SER A 342 11.19 -8.14 10.99
C SER A 342 11.13 -9.67 11.00
N LEU A 343 12.24 -10.33 11.32
CA LEU A 343 12.31 -11.81 11.27
C LEU A 343 11.38 -12.49 12.27
N ASP A 344 10.95 -11.79 13.32
CA ASP A 344 9.92 -12.27 14.26
C ASP A 344 8.48 -12.11 13.73
N GLY A 345 8.30 -11.46 12.59
CA GLY A 345 6.99 -11.23 11.96
C GLY A 345 6.12 -10.15 12.63
N GLN A 346 6.63 -9.43 13.64
CA GLN A 346 5.83 -8.49 14.43
C GLN A 346 5.75 -7.09 13.81
N PHE A 347 6.74 -6.71 13.01
CA PHE A 347 6.80 -5.39 12.39
C PHE A 347 7.07 -5.48 10.89
N SER A 348 6.38 -4.64 10.13
CA SER A 348 6.63 -4.53 8.69
C SER A 348 6.29 -3.13 8.17
N PHE A 349 6.97 -2.72 7.13
CA PHE A 349 6.70 -1.48 6.41
C PHE A 349 7.09 -1.61 4.94
N LYS A 350 6.66 -0.65 4.13
CA LYS A 350 7.04 -0.57 2.71
C LYS A 350 7.64 0.77 2.34
N THR A 351 8.52 0.73 1.35
CA THR A 351 8.98 1.89 0.61
C THR A 351 8.57 1.77 -0.85
N ILE A 352 8.07 2.83 -1.44
CA ILE A 352 7.62 2.84 -2.84
C ILE A 352 8.54 3.74 -3.66
N SER A 353 8.97 3.24 -4.81
CA SER A 353 9.82 3.95 -5.76
C SER A 353 9.11 5.19 -6.31
N ASN A 354 9.78 6.33 -6.31
CA ASN A 354 9.27 7.54 -6.91
C ASN A 354 9.11 7.39 -8.43
N SER A 355 10.00 6.62 -9.06
CA SER A 355 9.92 6.29 -10.48
C SER A 355 8.64 5.53 -10.82
N TYR A 356 8.18 4.65 -9.94
CA TYR A 356 6.90 3.96 -10.07
C TYR A 356 5.73 4.92 -9.87
N LEU A 357 5.69 5.64 -8.75
CA LEU A 357 4.59 6.54 -8.40
C LEU A 357 4.33 7.63 -9.44
N LEU A 358 5.38 8.14 -10.09
CA LEU A 358 5.27 9.15 -11.16
C LEU A 358 4.69 8.61 -12.46
N LYS A 359 4.71 7.29 -12.68
CA LYS A 359 4.16 6.63 -13.88
C LYS A 359 2.79 6.00 -13.65
N GLU A 360 2.35 5.88 -12.42
CA GLU A 360 1.00 5.50 -12.06
C GLU A 360 0.02 6.57 -12.59
N LYS A 361 -0.72 6.26 -13.66
CA LYS A 361 -1.68 7.17 -14.30
C LYS A 361 -3.08 6.92 -13.82
#